data_abf0797387e993791fd2d184d56bc132
#
_entry.id   abf0797387e993791fd2d184d56bc132
#
_cell.length_a   1.000
_cell.length_b   1.000
_cell.length_c   1.000
_cell.angle_alpha   90.00
_cell.angle_beta   90.00
_cell.angle_gamma   90.00
#
_symmetry.space_group_name_H-M   'P 1'
#
loop_
_entity.id
_entity.type
_entity.pdbx_description
1 polymer ?
#
loop_
_entity_poly.entity_id
_entity_poly.type
_entity_poly.pdbx_seq_one_letter_code
_entity_poly.pdbx_strand_id
1 'polypeptide(L)'
;PVEPRPVSIKSGNNVLVKDFTGFTVSYSDNTEAGTGSVTVTAGKTGNFIGSLTQQFTIEQQSINSAKITVEDVTYTGEAQTPDVTVTLADGRVLSADDYTVKYKNNRDVGTATVIVTAVEGGNYTGSVEGSFKIQAIDIADAVITAIEDQTYTGSAICPDIEVKYGDKILAEGEDYVVDSYTDNENVSTVSKKACVTIKGKGLYVGTCSAKFSIVPASIENAVVSGYSKNVEYTGSAITFTSLTVKVGEKVLTSSDYKVTYSNNIDVTTEKTPAKITITAAGNYTGSI
;
A
#
# COMPACT_ATOMS: atom_id res chain seq x y z
N PRO A 1 40.53 -9.17 -23.91
CA PRO A 1 41.27 -8.93 -25.16
C PRO A 1 40.86 -9.89 -26.26
N VAL A 2 40.84 -9.43 -27.51
CA VAL A 2 40.60 -10.24 -28.72
C VAL A 2 41.94 -10.44 -29.39
N GLU A 3 42.33 -11.70 -29.57
CA GLU A 3 43.66 -12.08 -30.07
C GLU A 3 43.54 -13.03 -31.27
N PRO A 4 43.17 -12.48 -32.48
CA PRO A 4 43.05 -13.30 -33.67
C PRO A 4 44.44 -13.88 -34.06
N ARG A 5 44.52 -15.20 -34.12
CA ARG A 5 45.79 -15.87 -34.39
C ARG A 5 46.20 -15.68 -35.85
N PRO A 6 47.39 -15.13 -36.14
CA PRO A 6 47.92 -15.09 -37.50
C PRO A 6 48.06 -16.47 -38.09
N VAL A 7 47.68 -16.66 -39.34
CA VAL A 7 47.72 -17.99 -40.02
C VAL A 7 48.85 -18.11 -41.02
N SER A 8 49.31 -17.03 -41.59
CA SER A 8 50.48 -17.05 -42.53
C SER A 8 51.00 -15.64 -42.79
N ILE A 9 52.22 -15.49 -43.17
CA ILE A 9 52.78 -14.32 -43.84
C ILE A 9 53.01 -14.66 -45.32
N LYS A 10 52.55 -13.79 -46.23
CA LYS A 10 52.64 -14.02 -47.66
C LYS A 10 53.34 -12.85 -48.37
N SER A 11 54.00 -13.13 -49.49
CA SER A 11 54.45 -12.15 -50.48
C SER A 11 53.81 -12.49 -51.81
N GLY A 12 52.83 -11.68 -52.26
CA GLY A 12 51.96 -12.07 -53.37
C GLY A 12 51.21 -13.37 -53.07
N ASN A 13 51.28 -14.36 -53.96
CA ASN A 13 50.66 -15.68 -53.77
C ASN A 13 51.55 -16.67 -52.99
N ASN A 14 52.81 -16.31 -52.72
CA ASN A 14 53.75 -17.18 -52.03
C ASN A 14 53.61 -17.09 -50.51
N VAL A 15 53.41 -18.22 -49.84
CA VAL A 15 53.40 -18.30 -48.39
C VAL A 15 54.86 -18.34 -47.92
N LEU A 16 55.26 -17.29 -47.20
CA LEU A 16 56.62 -17.19 -46.62
C LEU A 16 56.70 -17.86 -45.27
N VAL A 17 55.68 -17.71 -44.41
CA VAL A 17 55.67 -18.23 -43.07
C VAL A 17 54.30 -18.87 -42.82
N LYS A 18 54.29 -20.12 -42.38
CA LYS A 18 53.11 -20.87 -41.86
C LYS A 18 53.21 -21.17 -40.38
N ASP A 19 54.46 -21.26 -39.90
CA ASP A 19 54.77 -21.50 -38.49
C ASP A 19 55.45 -20.24 -37.93
N PHE A 20 54.89 -19.69 -36.90
CA PHE A 20 55.39 -18.47 -36.25
C PHE A 20 56.43 -18.76 -35.16
N THR A 21 57.03 -19.95 -35.15
CA THR A 21 58.18 -20.25 -34.28
C THR A 21 59.34 -19.29 -34.61
N GLY A 22 59.83 -18.58 -33.59
CA GLY A 22 60.88 -17.56 -33.78
C GLY A 22 60.35 -16.16 -34.14
N PHE A 23 59.02 -15.95 -34.16
CA PHE A 23 58.39 -14.67 -34.25
C PHE A 23 57.73 -14.27 -32.91
N THR A 24 57.66 -12.98 -32.65
CA THR A 24 56.85 -12.44 -31.54
C THR A 24 55.53 -11.91 -32.10
N VAL A 25 54.42 -12.28 -31.51
CA VAL A 25 53.08 -11.74 -31.83
C VAL A 25 52.65 -10.84 -30.70
N SER A 26 52.27 -9.63 -31.01
CA SER A 26 51.74 -8.64 -30.05
C SER A 26 50.45 -8.01 -30.60
N TYR A 27 49.59 -7.54 -29.69
CA TYR A 27 48.32 -6.91 -30.02
C TYR A 27 48.26 -5.53 -29.41
N SER A 28 47.57 -4.62 -30.08
CA SER A 28 47.16 -3.33 -29.49
C SER A 28 45.73 -3.02 -29.82
N ASP A 29 45.11 -2.19 -28.99
CA ASP A 29 43.71 -1.77 -29.11
C ASP A 29 42.74 -2.95 -29.29
N ASN A 30 43.04 -4.05 -28.61
CA ASN A 30 42.36 -5.34 -28.79
C ASN A 30 41.38 -5.71 -27.66
N THR A 31 40.87 -4.71 -26.93
CA THR A 31 39.95 -4.92 -25.80
C THR A 31 38.58 -4.36 -26.12
N GLU A 32 38.53 -3.17 -26.69
CA GLU A 32 37.31 -2.42 -26.95
C GLU A 32 36.83 -2.64 -28.39
N ALA A 33 35.53 -2.44 -28.66
CA ALA A 33 34.99 -2.46 -30.01
C ALA A 33 35.63 -1.38 -30.87
N GLY A 34 35.97 -1.72 -32.11
CA GLY A 34 36.68 -0.83 -33.00
C GLY A 34 37.79 -1.53 -33.78
N THR A 35 38.85 -0.80 -34.07
CA THR A 35 39.99 -1.34 -34.82
C THR A 35 41.14 -1.74 -33.91
N GLY A 36 41.35 -3.03 -33.75
CA GLY A 36 42.55 -3.59 -33.14
C GLY A 36 43.63 -3.87 -34.15
N SER A 37 44.86 -4.10 -33.68
CA SER A 37 45.96 -4.50 -34.56
C SER A 37 46.75 -5.69 -33.99
N VAL A 38 47.28 -6.52 -34.89
CA VAL A 38 48.23 -7.58 -34.59
C VAL A 38 49.55 -7.28 -35.28
N THR A 39 50.63 -7.30 -34.54
CA THR A 39 51.98 -7.12 -35.05
C THR A 39 52.80 -8.39 -34.89
N VAL A 40 53.34 -8.87 -36.00
CA VAL A 40 54.26 -10.00 -36.02
C VAL A 40 55.67 -9.48 -36.27
N THR A 41 56.57 -9.71 -35.33
CA THR A 41 57.96 -9.25 -35.41
C THR A 41 58.89 -10.44 -35.53
N ALA A 42 59.78 -10.41 -36.52
CA ALA A 42 60.81 -11.45 -36.71
C ALA A 42 61.80 -11.47 -35.58
N GLY A 43 62.18 -12.65 -35.10
CA GLY A 43 63.20 -12.83 -34.09
C GLY A 43 64.60 -12.50 -34.63
N LYS A 44 65.53 -12.23 -33.73
CA LYS A 44 66.89 -11.77 -34.05
C LYS A 44 67.79 -12.87 -34.76
N THR A 45 67.35 -14.11 -34.74
CA THR A 45 68.16 -15.25 -35.21
C THR A 45 67.55 -15.98 -36.42
N GLY A 46 66.52 -15.46 -37.05
CA GLY A 46 65.86 -16.06 -38.21
C GLY A 46 66.38 -15.51 -39.56
N ASN A 47 65.80 -16.04 -40.66
CA ASN A 47 66.09 -15.62 -42.04
C ASN A 47 65.27 -14.39 -42.45
N PHE A 48 64.46 -13.89 -41.51
CA PHE A 48 63.57 -12.69 -41.72
C PHE A 48 63.92 -11.61 -40.71
N ILE A 49 63.71 -10.37 -41.12
CA ILE A 49 63.86 -9.16 -40.28
C ILE A 49 62.65 -8.24 -40.42
N GLY A 50 62.43 -7.43 -39.39
CA GLY A 50 61.35 -6.43 -39.37
C GLY A 50 60.05 -6.91 -38.76
N SER A 51 59.04 -6.12 -38.92
CA SER A 51 57.70 -6.39 -38.37
C SER A 51 56.63 -6.11 -39.42
N LEU A 52 55.47 -6.78 -39.31
CA LEU A 52 54.30 -6.60 -40.12
C LEU A 52 53.11 -6.40 -39.19
N THR A 53 52.36 -5.31 -39.37
CA THR A 53 51.16 -5.02 -38.64
C THR A 53 49.94 -5.18 -39.54
N GLN A 54 48.88 -5.85 -39.02
CA GLN A 54 47.62 -6.02 -39.66
C GLN A 54 46.51 -5.57 -38.71
N GLN A 55 45.53 -4.81 -39.28
CA GLN A 55 44.38 -4.44 -38.51
C GLN A 55 43.29 -5.51 -38.56
N PHE A 56 42.45 -5.56 -37.51
CA PHE A 56 41.22 -6.34 -37.47
C PHE A 56 40.14 -5.53 -36.75
N THR A 57 38.88 -5.88 -37.00
CA THR A 57 37.74 -5.22 -36.33
C THR A 57 37.23 -6.03 -35.18
N ILE A 58 36.95 -5.34 -34.05
CA ILE A 58 36.21 -5.88 -32.94
C ILE A 58 34.81 -5.32 -33.04
N GLU A 59 33.87 -6.20 -33.33
CA GLU A 59 32.47 -5.82 -33.49
C GLU A 59 31.81 -5.48 -32.14
N GLN A 60 30.91 -4.52 -32.14
CA GLN A 60 30.07 -4.25 -30.97
C GLN A 60 29.14 -5.43 -30.69
N GLN A 61 28.92 -5.73 -29.41
CA GLN A 61 27.97 -6.75 -28.99
C GLN A 61 26.57 -6.16 -28.88
N SER A 62 25.56 -6.80 -29.50
CA SER A 62 24.17 -6.36 -29.41
C SER A 62 23.56 -6.66 -28.04
N ILE A 63 22.83 -5.69 -27.49
CA ILE A 63 22.04 -5.84 -26.25
C ILE A 63 20.55 -6.12 -26.51
N ASN A 64 20.13 -6.31 -27.76
CA ASN A 64 18.70 -6.48 -28.10
C ASN A 64 18.05 -7.71 -27.43
N SER A 65 18.83 -8.70 -27.03
CA SER A 65 18.39 -9.90 -26.32
C SER A 65 18.78 -9.93 -24.83
N ALA A 66 19.25 -8.81 -24.31
CA ALA A 66 19.61 -8.72 -22.89
C ALA A 66 18.34 -8.78 -22.01
N LYS A 67 18.49 -9.36 -20.83
CA LYS A 67 17.44 -9.39 -19.81
C LYS A 67 17.50 -8.12 -18.99
N ILE A 68 16.36 -7.43 -18.92
CA ILE A 68 16.16 -6.32 -17.99
C ILE A 68 15.56 -6.85 -16.69
N THR A 69 16.16 -6.46 -15.58
CA THR A 69 15.61 -6.68 -14.23
C THR A 69 15.41 -5.30 -13.58
N VAL A 70 14.20 -5.05 -13.13
CA VAL A 70 13.79 -3.82 -12.45
C VAL A 70 12.71 -4.19 -11.43
N GLU A 71 12.79 -3.63 -10.23
CA GLU A 71 11.84 -3.91 -9.15
C GLU A 71 10.56 -3.09 -9.31
N ASP A 72 9.43 -3.68 -8.90
CA ASP A 72 8.17 -2.97 -8.76
C ASP A 72 8.28 -1.92 -7.65
N VAL A 73 7.58 -0.80 -7.80
CA VAL A 73 7.59 0.30 -6.83
C VAL A 73 6.19 0.67 -6.40
N THR A 74 6.05 1.30 -5.22
CA THR A 74 4.77 1.86 -4.77
C THR A 74 4.62 3.29 -5.30
N TYR A 75 3.40 3.66 -5.64
CA TYR A 75 3.04 5.01 -6.08
C TYR A 75 3.42 6.07 -5.03
N THR A 76 4.08 7.14 -5.48
CA THR A 76 4.49 8.27 -4.61
C THR A 76 3.92 9.61 -5.05
N GLY A 77 3.24 9.66 -6.21
CA GLY A 77 2.80 10.90 -6.84
C GLY A 77 3.84 11.52 -7.79
N GLU A 78 5.07 11.05 -7.76
CA GLU A 78 6.17 11.52 -8.59
C GLU A 78 6.60 10.46 -9.63
N ALA A 79 7.37 10.89 -10.62
CA ALA A 79 7.92 9.96 -11.62
C ALA A 79 8.92 8.99 -10.95
N GLN A 80 8.71 7.70 -11.14
CA GLN A 80 9.51 6.62 -10.56
C GLN A 80 10.64 6.21 -11.52
N THR A 81 11.85 6.12 -11.00
CA THR A 81 13.04 5.72 -11.77
C THR A 81 13.84 4.66 -11.02
N PRO A 82 13.27 3.47 -10.81
CA PRO A 82 13.96 2.39 -10.09
C PRO A 82 15.24 1.97 -10.81
N ASP A 83 16.20 1.43 -10.06
CA ASP A 83 17.44 0.91 -10.60
C ASP A 83 17.17 -0.23 -11.60
N VAL A 84 17.98 -0.23 -12.68
CA VAL A 84 17.87 -1.19 -13.77
C VAL A 84 19.14 -2.02 -13.86
N THR A 85 18.98 -3.34 -13.84
CA THR A 85 20.06 -4.27 -14.11
C THR A 85 19.90 -4.87 -15.52
N VAL A 86 20.97 -4.79 -16.31
CA VAL A 86 21.04 -5.34 -17.69
C VAL A 86 21.94 -6.55 -17.70
N THR A 87 21.39 -7.72 -18.01
CA THR A 87 22.14 -8.98 -18.06
C THR A 87 22.15 -9.52 -19.49
N LEU A 88 23.34 -9.71 -20.05
CA LEU A 88 23.53 -10.31 -21.37
C LEU A 88 23.16 -11.80 -21.39
N ALA A 89 22.97 -12.39 -22.57
CA ALA A 89 22.63 -13.80 -22.73
C ALA A 89 23.69 -14.76 -22.16
N ASP A 90 24.94 -14.34 -22.04
CA ASP A 90 26.04 -15.09 -21.45
C ASP A 90 26.14 -14.95 -19.91
N GLY A 91 25.21 -14.21 -19.29
CA GLY A 91 25.13 -14.00 -17.85
C GLY A 91 25.94 -12.81 -17.33
N ARG A 92 26.68 -12.09 -18.17
CA ARG A 92 27.40 -10.88 -17.75
C ARG A 92 26.42 -9.74 -17.50
N VAL A 93 26.63 -9.01 -16.40
CA VAL A 93 25.91 -7.79 -16.08
C VAL A 93 26.68 -6.61 -16.65
N LEU A 94 25.99 -5.71 -17.37
CA LEU A 94 26.59 -4.52 -17.93
C LEU A 94 26.85 -3.46 -16.85
N SER A 95 27.92 -2.68 -17.03
CA SER A 95 28.14 -1.47 -16.24
C SER A 95 27.11 -0.40 -16.60
N ALA A 96 26.76 0.44 -15.63
CA ALA A 96 25.89 1.59 -15.87
C ALA A 96 26.47 2.59 -16.90
N ASP A 97 27.78 2.57 -17.12
CA ASP A 97 28.47 3.41 -18.11
C ASP A 97 28.28 2.91 -19.56
N ASP A 98 27.83 1.64 -19.73
CA ASP A 98 27.66 1.01 -21.04
C ASP A 98 26.31 1.33 -21.69
N TYR A 99 25.34 1.90 -20.93
CA TYR A 99 24.01 2.16 -21.45
C TYR A 99 23.36 3.39 -20.83
N THR A 100 22.30 3.86 -21.47
CA THR A 100 21.40 4.89 -20.95
C THR A 100 20.02 4.32 -20.72
N VAL A 101 19.29 4.85 -19.71
CA VAL A 101 17.95 4.41 -19.35
C VAL A 101 16.95 5.54 -19.57
N LYS A 102 15.81 5.22 -20.19
CA LYS A 102 14.64 6.11 -20.30
C LYS A 102 13.41 5.38 -19.79
N TYR A 103 12.54 6.14 -19.12
CA TYR A 103 11.29 5.62 -18.58
C TYR A 103 10.10 6.23 -19.30
N LYS A 104 9.02 5.45 -19.46
CA LYS A 104 7.71 5.89 -19.97
C LYS A 104 6.61 5.40 -19.05
N ASN A 105 5.54 6.19 -18.91
CA ASN A 105 4.37 5.89 -18.06
C ASN A 105 4.77 5.56 -16.61
N ASN A 106 5.82 6.23 -16.12
CA ASN A 106 6.46 5.91 -14.83
C ASN A 106 5.99 6.78 -13.67
N ARG A 107 4.79 7.38 -13.75
CA ARG A 107 4.21 8.22 -12.69
C ARG A 107 2.97 7.60 -12.08
N ASP A 108 2.03 7.13 -12.90
CA ASP A 108 0.73 6.67 -12.45
C ASP A 108 0.73 5.17 -12.13
N VAL A 109 -0.19 4.74 -11.25
CA VAL A 109 -0.39 3.32 -10.94
C VAL A 109 -0.64 2.52 -12.21
N GLY A 110 0.10 1.44 -12.40
CA GLY A 110 0.01 0.60 -13.58
C GLY A 110 1.35 0.02 -14.01
N THR A 111 1.50 -0.22 -15.31
CA THR A 111 2.76 -0.75 -15.87
C THR A 111 3.54 0.37 -16.54
N ALA A 112 4.74 0.60 -16.05
CA ALA A 112 5.72 1.49 -16.65
C ALA A 112 6.67 0.71 -17.57
N THR A 113 7.24 1.41 -18.55
CA THR A 113 8.23 0.86 -19.47
C THR A 113 9.59 1.47 -19.20
N VAL A 114 10.63 0.64 -19.19
CA VAL A 114 12.03 1.04 -19.18
C VAL A 114 12.67 0.71 -20.53
N ILE A 115 13.38 1.67 -21.12
CA ILE A 115 14.10 1.52 -22.38
C ILE A 115 15.58 1.70 -22.08
N VAL A 116 16.34 0.65 -22.32
CA VAL A 116 17.79 0.66 -22.21
C VAL A 116 18.39 0.76 -23.59
N THR A 117 19.30 1.71 -23.80
CA THR A 117 20.00 1.91 -25.09
C THR A 117 21.49 1.93 -24.83
N ALA A 118 22.24 1.14 -25.56
CA ALA A 118 23.71 1.12 -25.48
C ALA A 118 24.30 2.50 -25.79
N VAL A 119 25.36 2.87 -25.08
CA VAL A 119 26.08 4.14 -25.31
C VAL A 119 26.73 4.11 -26.69
N GLU A 120 26.54 5.17 -27.46
CA GLU A 120 27.12 5.31 -28.80
C GLU A 120 28.66 5.31 -28.73
N GLY A 121 29.30 4.55 -29.63
CA GLY A 121 30.75 4.43 -29.69
C GLY A 121 31.37 3.53 -28.62
N GLY A 122 30.58 2.91 -27.76
CA GLY A 122 31.03 1.92 -26.75
C GLY A 122 31.16 0.52 -27.33
N ASN A 123 31.28 -0.46 -26.44
CA ASN A 123 31.43 -1.89 -26.78
C ASN A 123 30.13 -2.58 -27.17
N TYR A 124 28.99 -1.91 -26.95
CA TYR A 124 27.67 -2.48 -27.13
C TYR A 124 26.87 -1.65 -28.12
N THR A 125 25.85 -2.25 -28.69
CA THR A 125 24.93 -1.60 -29.66
C THR A 125 23.50 -2.09 -29.48
N GLY A 126 22.54 -1.27 -29.91
CA GLY A 126 21.11 -1.60 -29.88
C GLY A 126 20.39 -1.12 -28.64
N SER A 127 19.15 -1.59 -28.49
CA SER A 127 18.29 -1.23 -27.36
C SER A 127 17.38 -2.39 -27.00
N VAL A 128 16.95 -2.42 -25.73
CA VAL A 128 16.03 -3.43 -25.20
C VAL A 128 15.04 -2.76 -24.26
N GLU A 129 13.80 -3.26 -24.24
CA GLU A 129 12.76 -2.76 -23.34
C GLU A 129 12.45 -3.76 -22.23
N GLY A 130 12.14 -3.24 -21.06
CA GLY A 130 11.61 -3.94 -19.89
C GLY A 130 10.41 -3.22 -19.33
N SER A 131 9.83 -3.76 -18.26
CA SER A 131 8.71 -3.14 -17.57
C SER A 131 8.76 -3.40 -16.08
N PHE A 132 8.14 -2.52 -15.31
CA PHE A 132 7.89 -2.67 -13.87
C PHE A 132 6.50 -2.15 -13.55
N LYS A 133 5.98 -2.53 -12.37
CA LYS A 133 4.67 -2.05 -11.91
C LYS A 133 4.85 -0.93 -10.90
N ILE A 134 4.01 0.08 -11.04
CA ILE A 134 3.75 1.08 -10.02
C ILE A 134 2.48 0.63 -9.30
N GLN A 135 2.65 0.16 -8.08
CA GLN A 135 1.58 -0.42 -7.27
C GLN A 135 0.80 0.68 -6.56
N ALA A 136 -0.51 0.47 -6.40
CA ALA A 136 -1.33 1.33 -5.56
C ALA A 136 -0.90 1.25 -4.10
N ILE A 137 -1.24 2.28 -3.31
CA ILE A 137 -0.95 2.35 -1.88
C ILE A 137 -1.95 1.47 -1.13
N ASP A 138 -1.48 0.60 -0.24
CA ASP A 138 -2.37 -0.14 0.65
C ASP A 138 -2.89 0.77 1.77
N ILE A 139 -4.22 0.93 1.85
CA ILE A 139 -4.88 1.76 2.87
C ILE A 139 -4.87 1.10 4.26
N ALA A 140 -4.43 -0.16 4.38
CA ALA A 140 -4.34 -0.85 5.67
C ALA A 140 -3.45 -0.11 6.68
N ASP A 141 -2.45 0.65 6.19
CA ASP A 141 -1.57 1.48 7.01
C ASP A 141 -2.14 2.88 7.32
N ALA A 142 -3.36 3.19 6.83
CA ALA A 142 -4.02 4.44 7.16
C ALA A 142 -4.52 4.44 8.61
N VAL A 143 -4.59 5.62 9.20
CA VAL A 143 -5.12 5.84 10.54
C VAL A 143 -6.47 6.55 10.43
N ILE A 144 -7.52 5.89 10.91
CA ILE A 144 -8.80 6.56 11.18
C ILE A 144 -8.65 7.24 12.53
N THR A 145 -8.83 8.57 12.57
CA THR A 145 -8.75 9.35 13.81
C THR A 145 -9.73 8.78 14.84
N ALA A 146 -9.33 8.78 16.11
CA ALA A 146 -10.15 8.23 17.18
C ALA A 146 -11.54 8.84 17.17
N ILE A 147 -12.55 7.98 17.08
CA ILE A 147 -13.96 8.37 17.09
C ILE A 147 -14.41 8.49 18.54
N GLU A 148 -14.94 9.66 18.90
CA GLU A 148 -15.50 9.90 20.23
C GLU A 148 -16.67 8.95 20.55
N ASP A 149 -16.93 8.72 21.84
CA ASP A 149 -18.04 7.91 22.29
C ASP A 149 -19.38 8.51 21.80
N GLN A 150 -20.19 7.67 21.20
CA GLN A 150 -21.49 8.06 20.62
C GLN A 150 -22.61 7.68 21.59
N THR A 151 -23.59 8.56 21.80
CA THR A 151 -24.74 8.23 22.64
C THR A 151 -25.77 7.42 21.85
N TYR A 152 -26.32 6.37 22.45
CA TYR A 152 -27.39 5.58 21.84
C TYR A 152 -28.57 6.44 21.40
N THR A 153 -29.03 6.27 20.17
CA THR A 153 -30.13 7.06 19.56
C THR A 153 -31.38 6.23 19.27
N GLY A 154 -31.25 4.91 19.31
CA GLY A 154 -32.30 3.99 18.88
C GLY A 154 -32.29 3.69 17.38
N SER A 155 -31.26 4.13 16.66
CA SER A 155 -31.03 3.89 15.24
C SER A 155 -29.54 3.63 15.02
N ALA A 156 -29.19 3.11 13.84
CA ALA A 156 -27.79 2.93 13.46
C ALA A 156 -27.01 4.25 13.51
N ILE A 157 -25.84 4.24 14.12
CA ILE A 157 -24.96 5.39 14.33
C ILE A 157 -23.78 5.28 13.37
N CYS A 158 -23.65 6.27 12.50
CA CYS A 158 -22.60 6.37 11.48
C CYS A 158 -21.89 7.71 11.63
N PRO A 159 -20.91 7.82 12.54
CA PRO A 159 -20.19 9.07 12.77
C PRO A 159 -19.32 9.44 11.58
N ASP A 160 -19.11 10.74 11.36
CA ASP A 160 -18.10 11.23 10.44
C ASP A 160 -16.71 10.80 10.89
N ILE A 161 -15.86 10.49 9.95
CA ILE A 161 -14.50 10.02 10.22
C ILE A 161 -13.46 10.87 9.48
N GLU A 162 -12.32 11.09 10.11
CA GLU A 162 -11.11 11.62 9.47
C GLU A 162 -10.12 10.49 9.28
N VAL A 163 -9.62 10.34 8.04
CA VAL A 163 -8.66 9.30 7.66
C VAL A 163 -7.36 9.94 7.23
N LYS A 164 -6.22 9.44 7.76
CA LYS A 164 -4.88 9.93 7.43
C LYS A 164 -4.01 8.79 6.93
N TYR A 165 -3.20 9.07 5.92
CA TYR A 165 -2.10 8.22 5.48
C TYR A 165 -0.80 9.03 5.57
N GLY A 166 0.04 8.73 6.55
CA GLY A 166 1.13 9.62 6.93
C GLY A 166 0.59 11.00 7.30
N ASP A 167 1.11 12.05 6.66
CA ASP A 167 0.68 13.43 6.88
C ASP A 167 -0.50 13.85 5.98
N LYS A 168 -0.91 13.02 5.01
CA LYS A 168 -2.00 13.32 4.09
C LYS A 168 -3.35 12.97 4.71
N ILE A 169 -4.28 13.93 4.73
CA ILE A 169 -5.71 13.65 4.99
C ILE A 169 -6.32 13.12 3.70
N LEU A 170 -6.95 11.96 3.78
CA LEU A 170 -7.61 11.30 2.66
C LEU A 170 -9.04 11.83 2.49
N ALA A 171 -9.47 11.97 1.24
CA ALA A 171 -10.79 12.46 0.88
C ALA A 171 -11.76 11.29 0.62
N GLU A 172 -12.92 11.29 1.32
CA GLU A 172 -13.99 10.34 1.03
C GLU A 172 -14.55 10.56 -0.38
N GLY A 173 -14.78 9.46 -1.09
CA GLY A 173 -15.25 9.47 -2.48
C GLY A 173 -14.13 9.56 -3.51
N GLU A 174 -12.95 10.04 -3.16
CA GLU A 174 -11.77 10.11 -4.02
C GLU A 174 -10.70 9.08 -3.64
N ASP A 175 -10.21 9.12 -2.40
CA ASP A 175 -9.15 8.26 -1.89
C ASP A 175 -9.71 6.99 -1.21
N TYR A 176 -10.91 7.05 -0.64
CA TYR A 176 -11.60 5.92 -0.02
C TYR A 176 -13.12 6.07 -0.07
N VAL A 177 -13.81 5.01 0.27
CA VAL A 177 -15.25 5.00 0.56
C VAL A 177 -15.50 4.28 1.88
N VAL A 178 -16.54 4.68 2.61
CA VAL A 178 -17.03 3.88 3.74
C VAL A 178 -17.70 2.63 3.18
N ASP A 179 -17.14 1.48 3.51
CA ASP A 179 -17.64 0.17 3.07
C ASP A 179 -18.78 -0.31 3.95
N SER A 180 -18.62 -0.23 5.26
CA SER A 180 -19.63 -0.70 6.21
C SER A 180 -19.46 -0.13 7.62
N TYR A 181 -20.59 -0.10 8.35
CA TYR A 181 -20.64 -0.03 9.80
C TYR A 181 -21.21 -1.34 10.35
N THR A 182 -20.63 -1.85 11.44
CA THR A 182 -21.12 -3.05 12.12
C THR A 182 -21.26 -2.78 13.61
N ASP A 183 -22.20 -3.49 14.27
CA ASP A 183 -22.47 -3.36 15.71
C ASP A 183 -22.78 -1.93 16.16
N ASN A 184 -23.30 -1.10 15.26
CA ASN A 184 -23.49 0.33 15.42
C ASN A 184 -24.92 0.74 15.82
N GLU A 185 -25.76 -0.18 16.29
CA GLU A 185 -27.16 0.08 16.67
C GLU A 185 -27.38 0.06 18.19
N ASN A 186 -26.60 -0.71 18.93
CA ASN A 186 -26.81 -0.91 20.38
C ASN A 186 -25.59 -0.49 21.18
N VAL A 187 -25.80 -0.26 22.47
CA VAL A 187 -24.72 0.06 23.42
C VAL A 187 -23.62 -0.97 23.38
N SER A 188 -22.40 -0.48 23.27
CA SER A 188 -21.20 -1.30 23.19
C SER A 188 -20.92 -2.07 24.48
N THR A 189 -20.37 -3.27 24.33
CA THR A 189 -19.81 -4.02 25.46
C THR A 189 -18.28 -4.05 25.37
N VAL A 190 -17.61 -4.55 26.38
CA VAL A 190 -16.14 -4.72 26.38
C VAL A 190 -15.67 -5.57 25.19
N SER A 191 -16.43 -6.60 24.86
CA SER A 191 -16.10 -7.55 23.78
C SER A 191 -16.68 -7.17 22.43
N LYS A 192 -17.68 -6.28 22.36
CA LYS A 192 -18.41 -5.95 21.16
C LYS A 192 -18.58 -4.43 21.04
N LYS A 193 -17.72 -3.81 20.27
CA LYS A 193 -17.76 -2.38 19.94
C LYS A 193 -18.25 -2.18 18.51
N ALA A 194 -18.88 -1.04 18.27
CA ALA A 194 -19.17 -0.59 16.92
C ALA A 194 -17.87 -0.45 16.11
N CYS A 195 -17.94 -0.73 14.81
CA CYS A 195 -16.80 -0.68 13.92
C CYS A 195 -17.20 -0.05 12.59
N VAL A 196 -16.36 0.85 12.10
CA VAL A 196 -16.39 1.37 10.74
C VAL A 196 -15.28 0.69 9.93
N THR A 197 -15.59 0.28 8.71
CA THR A 197 -14.63 -0.23 7.74
C THR A 197 -14.66 0.66 6.50
N ILE A 198 -13.48 1.09 6.07
CA ILE A 198 -13.29 1.83 4.83
C ILE A 198 -12.58 0.96 3.80
N LYS A 199 -12.80 1.25 2.53
CA LYS A 199 -12.15 0.61 1.39
C LYS A 199 -11.44 1.64 0.54
N GLY A 200 -10.20 1.37 0.18
CA GLY A 200 -9.40 2.24 -0.69
C GLY A 200 -10.04 2.41 -2.07
N LYS A 201 -9.85 3.58 -2.66
CA LYS A 201 -10.33 3.99 -3.97
C LYS A 201 -9.25 4.79 -4.70
N GLY A 202 -9.29 4.79 -6.04
CA GLY A 202 -8.33 5.55 -6.84
C GLY A 202 -6.92 5.01 -6.71
N LEU A 203 -6.05 5.76 -6.04
CA LEU A 203 -4.64 5.40 -5.80
C LEU A 203 -4.45 4.46 -4.60
N TYR A 204 -5.51 4.21 -3.84
CA TYR A 204 -5.50 3.38 -2.65
C TYR A 204 -6.25 2.07 -2.89
N VAL A 205 -5.77 0.98 -2.29
CA VAL A 205 -6.38 -0.36 -2.32
C VAL A 205 -6.44 -0.93 -0.91
N GLY A 206 -7.14 -2.05 -0.75
CA GLY A 206 -7.28 -2.70 0.56
C GLY A 206 -8.35 -2.07 1.43
N THR A 207 -8.32 -2.35 2.73
CA THR A 207 -9.29 -1.89 3.73
C THR A 207 -8.62 -1.50 5.04
N CYS A 208 -9.21 -0.54 5.74
CA CYS A 208 -8.83 -0.16 7.09
C CYS A 208 -10.08 -0.07 7.98
N SER A 209 -9.97 -0.31 9.28
CA SER A 209 -11.11 -0.31 10.20
C SER A 209 -10.77 0.37 11.53
N ALA A 210 -11.77 1.03 12.11
CA ALA A 210 -11.68 1.58 13.45
C ALA A 210 -12.90 1.22 14.29
N LYS A 211 -12.69 1.10 15.60
CA LYS A 211 -13.75 0.81 16.56
C LYS A 211 -14.10 2.05 17.35
N PHE A 212 -15.38 2.18 17.68
CA PHE A 212 -15.87 3.23 18.59
C PHE A 212 -16.87 2.65 19.58
N SER A 213 -17.17 3.40 20.63
CA SER A 213 -18.13 2.96 21.65
C SER A 213 -19.46 3.66 21.46
N ILE A 214 -20.55 2.94 21.68
CA ILE A 214 -21.88 3.51 21.87
C ILE A 214 -22.19 3.40 23.36
N VAL A 215 -22.41 4.56 23.99
CA VAL A 215 -22.73 4.66 25.43
C VAL A 215 -24.24 4.77 25.63
N PRO A 216 -24.76 4.32 26.80
CA PRO A 216 -26.19 4.37 27.07
C PRO A 216 -26.76 5.80 27.07
N ALA A 217 -27.99 5.94 26.59
CA ALA A 217 -28.75 7.19 26.69
C ALA A 217 -29.32 7.35 28.10
N SER A 218 -29.23 8.57 28.68
CA SER A 218 -29.80 8.88 30.00
C SER A 218 -31.31 9.01 29.94
N ILE A 219 -32.02 8.49 30.97
CA ILE A 219 -33.44 8.68 31.16
C ILE A 219 -33.76 9.80 32.16
N GLU A 220 -32.78 10.56 32.64
CA GLU A 220 -33.02 11.60 33.67
C GLU A 220 -34.06 12.64 33.26
N ASN A 221 -34.20 12.93 31.99
CA ASN A 221 -35.19 13.87 31.40
C ASN A 221 -36.39 13.13 30.81
N ALA A 222 -36.63 11.87 31.16
CA ALA A 222 -37.76 11.14 30.65
C ALA A 222 -39.06 11.64 31.24
N VAL A 223 -40.09 11.62 30.40
CA VAL A 223 -41.47 11.95 30.84
C VAL A 223 -42.18 10.64 31.15
N VAL A 224 -42.73 10.57 32.39
CA VAL A 224 -43.54 9.44 32.84
C VAL A 224 -44.98 9.85 32.87
N SER A 225 -45.85 9.06 32.29
CA SER A 225 -47.30 9.22 32.30
C SER A 225 -48.02 7.91 32.58
N GLY A 226 -49.34 7.91 32.67
CA GLY A 226 -50.14 6.71 32.95
C GLY A 226 -50.24 6.37 34.43
N TYR A 227 -50.02 7.35 35.31
CA TYR A 227 -50.24 7.23 36.76
C TYR A 227 -51.12 8.37 37.27
N SER A 228 -51.78 8.16 38.41
CA SER A 228 -52.51 9.20 39.12
C SER A 228 -51.71 9.72 40.31
N LYS A 229 -51.64 11.06 40.49
CA LYS A 229 -50.97 11.67 41.65
C LYS A 229 -51.71 11.47 42.97
N ASN A 230 -53.06 11.29 42.90
CA ASN A 230 -53.92 11.05 44.05
C ASN A 230 -54.66 9.74 43.81
N VAL A 231 -54.58 8.85 44.76
CA VAL A 231 -55.25 7.55 44.76
C VAL A 231 -55.82 7.29 46.16
N GLU A 232 -56.96 6.60 46.24
CA GLU A 232 -57.57 6.25 47.51
C GLU A 232 -56.86 5.04 48.16
N TYR A 233 -56.84 5.02 49.50
CA TYR A 233 -56.33 3.90 50.24
C TYR A 233 -57.15 2.64 50.03
N THR A 234 -56.54 1.55 49.69
CA THR A 234 -57.19 0.27 49.39
C THR A 234 -56.81 -0.88 50.33
N GLY A 235 -55.89 -0.64 51.29
CA GLY A 235 -55.32 -1.69 52.15
C GLY A 235 -54.33 -2.64 51.42
N SER A 236 -54.03 -2.36 50.16
CA SER A 236 -53.13 -3.17 49.33
C SER A 236 -52.15 -2.26 48.57
N ALA A 237 -51.05 -2.84 48.10
CA ALA A 237 -50.06 -2.11 47.31
C ALA A 237 -50.66 -1.52 46.03
N ILE A 238 -50.53 -0.23 45.87
CA ILE A 238 -51.02 0.51 44.66
C ILE A 238 -49.93 0.49 43.63
N THR A 239 -50.26 -0.03 42.44
CA THR A 239 -49.37 -0.07 41.26
C THR A 239 -50.12 0.39 40.01
N PHE A 240 -49.34 0.83 38.99
CA PHE A 240 -49.92 1.31 37.74
C PHE A 240 -49.45 0.40 36.61
N THR A 241 -50.39 -0.17 35.86
CA THR A 241 -50.15 -1.10 34.76
C THR A 241 -49.98 -0.39 33.39
N SER A 242 -50.39 0.89 33.32
CA SER A 242 -50.40 1.68 32.09
C SER A 242 -49.31 2.75 32.05
N LEU A 243 -48.21 2.55 32.80
CA LEU A 243 -47.10 3.49 32.78
C LEU A 243 -46.47 3.56 31.39
N THR A 244 -46.26 4.80 30.95
CA THR A 244 -45.50 5.09 29.72
C THR A 244 -44.32 5.97 30.08
N VAL A 245 -43.13 5.56 29.66
CA VAL A 245 -41.88 6.30 29.84
C VAL A 245 -41.40 6.77 28.46
N LYS A 246 -41.15 8.05 28.30
CA LYS A 246 -40.78 8.66 27.01
C LYS A 246 -39.51 9.48 27.18
N VAL A 247 -38.49 9.17 26.31
CA VAL A 247 -37.25 9.95 26.21
C VAL A 247 -37.24 10.67 24.84
N GLY A 248 -37.32 11.99 24.87
CA GLY A 248 -37.57 12.77 23.64
C GLY A 248 -38.86 12.29 22.99
N GLU A 249 -38.83 11.90 21.73
CA GLU A 249 -39.99 11.37 21.01
C GLU A 249 -40.16 9.84 21.16
N LYS A 250 -39.20 9.14 21.70
CA LYS A 250 -39.20 7.68 21.79
C LYS A 250 -39.91 7.18 23.05
N VAL A 251 -40.89 6.33 22.87
CA VAL A 251 -41.54 5.58 23.96
C VAL A 251 -40.69 4.35 24.25
N LEU A 252 -40.29 4.21 25.52
CA LEU A 252 -39.50 3.05 25.99
C LEU A 252 -40.39 1.83 26.15
N THR A 253 -39.80 0.67 25.93
CA THR A 253 -40.44 -0.64 26.14
C THR A 253 -40.11 -1.23 27.52
N SER A 254 -40.81 -2.27 27.92
CA SER A 254 -40.58 -2.94 29.21
C SER A 254 -39.22 -3.59 29.34
N SER A 255 -38.45 -3.75 28.24
CA SER A 255 -37.06 -4.21 28.25
C SER A 255 -36.06 -3.08 28.55
N ASP A 256 -36.48 -1.83 28.38
CA ASP A 256 -35.60 -0.64 28.49
C ASP A 256 -35.57 -0.09 29.92
N TYR A 257 -36.47 -0.54 30.83
CA TYR A 257 -36.51 -0.11 32.21
C TYR A 257 -37.19 -1.08 33.14
N LYS A 258 -36.97 -0.91 34.46
CA LYS A 258 -37.67 -1.57 35.53
C LYS A 258 -38.44 -0.55 36.35
N VAL A 259 -39.64 -0.94 36.85
CA VAL A 259 -40.44 -0.13 37.72
C VAL A 259 -40.45 -0.72 39.15
N THR A 260 -40.17 0.10 40.11
CA THR A 260 -40.31 -0.24 41.51
C THR A 260 -41.16 0.81 42.23
N TYR A 261 -41.83 0.37 43.28
CA TYR A 261 -42.68 1.22 44.10
C TYR A 261 -42.18 1.21 45.54
N SER A 262 -42.35 2.34 46.25
CA SER A 262 -42.09 2.41 47.69
C SER A 262 -43.14 3.27 48.35
N ASN A 263 -43.48 2.99 49.64
CA ASN A 263 -44.49 3.64 50.44
C ASN A 263 -45.86 3.67 49.73
N ASN A 264 -46.20 2.61 48.98
CA ASN A 264 -47.39 2.55 48.12
C ASN A 264 -48.55 1.70 48.73
N ILE A 265 -48.53 1.42 50.03
CA ILE A 265 -49.57 0.66 50.73
C ILE A 265 -50.35 1.57 51.68
N ASP A 266 -49.64 2.27 52.56
CA ASP A 266 -50.28 3.07 53.59
C ASP A 266 -50.53 4.53 53.13
N VAL A 267 -51.39 5.24 53.87
CA VAL A 267 -51.62 6.66 53.66
C VAL A 267 -50.30 7.44 53.83
N THR A 268 -49.94 8.18 52.80
CA THR A 268 -48.67 8.88 52.72
C THR A 268 -48.72 10.28 53.33
N THR A 269 -47.56 10.79 53.72
CA THR A 269 -47.36 12.16 54.24
C THR A 269 -46.33 12.87 53.38
N GLU A 270 -46.20 14.21 53.53
CA GLU A 270 -45.13 14.98 52.85
C GLU A 270 -43.72 14.43 53.15
N LYS A 271 -43.49 13.84 54.33
CA LYS A 271 -42.20 13.26 54.72
C LYS A 271 -41.99 11.87 54.18
N THR A 272 -43.07 11.13 53.88
CA THR A 272 -43.02 9.74 53.38
C THR A 272 -43.94 9.58 52.16
N PRO A 273 -43.67 10.26 51.07
CA PRO A 273 -44.46 10.15 49.84
C PRO A 273 -44.35 8.76 49.25
N ALA A 274 -45.41 8.29 48.64
CA ALA A 274 -45.33 7.13 47.72
C ALA A 274 -44.49 7.53 46.50
N LYS A 275 -43.66 6.58 46.04
CA LYS A 275 -42.74 6.78 44.94
C LYS A 275 -42.86 5.69 43.88
N ILE A 276 -42.81 6.09 42.63
CA ILE A 276 -42.54 5.25 41.50
C ILE A 276 -41.08 5.51 41.11
N THR A 277 -40.27 4.51 41.06
CA THR A 277 -38.89 4.61 40.58
C THR A 277 -38.76 3.82 39.29
N ILE A 278 -38.34 4.50 38.24
CA ILE A 278 -38.02 3.93 36.92
C ILE A 278 -36.51 3.84 36.84
N THR A 279 -35.99 2.64 36.76
CA THR A 279 -34.54 2.38 36.60
C THR A 279 -34.28 1.86 35.19
N ALA A 280 -33.42 2.54 34.45
CA ALA A 280 -33.08 2.19 33.08
C ALA A 280 -32.39 0.82 32.98
N ALA A 281 -32.53 0.19 31.83
CA ALA A 281 -31.89 -1.09 31.47
C ALA A 281 -31.54 -1.11 29.98
N GLY A 282 -30.72 -2.08 29.59
CA GLY A 282 -30.35 -2.28 28.17
C GLY A 282 -29.53 -1.10 27.62
N ASN A 283 -30.08 -0.40 26.64
CA ASN A 283 -29.44 0.72 25.96
C ASN A 283 -29.61 2.07 26.69
N TYR A 284 -30.17 2.07 27.89
CA TYR A 284 -30.42 3.27 28.67
C TYR A 284 -29.74 3.22 30.03
N THR A 285 -29.54 4.38 30.65
CA THR A 285 -28.90 4.54 31.94
C THR A 285 -29.64 5.57 32.82
N GLY A 286 -29.43 5.48 34.13
CA GLY A 286 -30.02 6.40 35.11
C GLY A 286 -31.31 5.88 35.71
N SER A 287 -31.92 6.71 36.56
CA SER A 287 -33.21 6.47 37.19
C SER A 287 -33.97 7.77 37.48
N ILE A 288 -35.28 7.70 37.43
CA ILE A 288 -36.16 8.79 37.77
C ILE A 288 -37.28 8.34 38.72
#